data_40fcb477891f27a04670a8e403ebf708
#
_entry.id   40fcb477891f27a04670a8e403ebf708
#
_cell.length_a   1.000
_cell.length_b   1.000
_cell.length_c   1.000
_cell.angle_alpha   90.00
_cell.angle_beta   90.00
_cell.angle_gamma   90.00
#
_symmetry.space_group_name_H-M   'P 1'
#
loop_
_entity.id
_entity.type
_entity.pdbx_description
1 polymer ?
#
loop_
_entity_poly.entity_id
_entity_poly.type
_entity_poly.pdbx_seq_one_letter_code
_entity_poly.pdbx_strand_id
1 'polypeptide(L)'
;MRKVILITGVSSGIGKKAAEHLSAQGHIVYGASRKAEQAKDLVALGIHLMTLDVINDEDCENCVNRVILEQGRIDVLINNAGFGLYGAVEDIPLMDAKYEMDVNVFGLAKMTQLVIPHMRKQQGGTIINMSSIAGKITTPMGAWYHTSKFAVEGFSNALRLELRQFGIHVVLIEPGLIRTNFEETANASIAKYSGTGEYQKLGQAMARTYVKAEQKGSFFYGSDPLVIAKVISKAVNKKRPRTRYVSGHLGKISLVARRYVSDRIYDPCALYVMANVKKNKE
;
A
#
# COMPACT_ATOMS: atom_id res chain seq x y z
N MET A 1 -16.26 16.59 -11.86
CA MET A 1 -17.32 15.57 -12.10
C MET A 1 -17.29 14.57 -10.97
N ARG A 2 -18.47 14.27 -10.38
CA ARG A 2 -18.64 13.28 -9.31
C ARG A 2 -18.30 11.87 -9.81
N LYS A 3 -17.48 11.12 -9.10
CA LYS A 3 -17.05 9.76 -9.47
C LYS A 3 -17.51 8.74 -8.43
N VAL A 4 -17.73 7.51 -8.86
CA VAL A 4 -17.95 6.34 -7.99
C VAL A 4 -16.61 5.67 -7.75
N ILE A 5 -16.20 5.58 -6.49
CA ILE A 5 -14.87 5.15 -6.07
C ILE A 5 -14.99 3.99 -5.09
N LEU A 6 -14.35 2.87 -5.38
CA LEU A 6 -14.22 1.74 -4.48
C LEU A 6 -12.80 1.71 -3.90
N ILE A 7 -12.68 1.69 -2.56
CA ILE A 7 -11.38 1.70 -1.85
C ILE A 7 -11.31 0.49 -0.92
N THR A 8 -10.28 -0.31 -1.04
CA THR A 8 -10.02 -1.41 -0.10
C THR A 8 -9.08 -0.97 1.02
N GLY A 9 -9.27 -1.50 2.24
CA GLY A 9 -8.41 -1.22 3.39
C GLY A 9 -8.64 0.15 4.03
N VAL A 10 -9.90 0.53 4.28
CA VAL A 10 -10.27 1.86 4.83
C VAL A 10 -10.35 1.91 6.36
N SER A 11 -10.02 0.84 7.09
CA SER A 11 -10.12 0.82 8.56
C SER A 11 -9.14 1.79 9.24
N SER A 12 -8.02 2.11 8.62
CA SER A 12 -7.00 3.00 9.18
C SER A 12 -6.08 3.61 8.11
N GLY A 13 -5.12 4.43 8.52
CA GLY A 13 -3.99 4.88 7.73
C GLY A 13 -4.35 5.60 6.43
N ILE A 14 -3.65 5.26 5.35
CA ILE A 14 -3.78 5.93 4.05
C ILE A 14 -5.19 5.71 3.47
N GLY A 15 -5.74 4.49 3.54
CA GLY A 15 -7.05 4.17 2.98
C GLY A 15 -8.17 4.98 3.63
N LYS A 16 -8.15 5.09 4.97
CA LYS A 16 -9.12 5.91 5.71
C LYS A 16 -9.02 7.38 5.31
N LYS A 17 -7.81 7.95 5.31
CA LYS A 17 -7.59 9.35 4.92
C LYS A 17 -7.94 9.64 3.46
N ALA A 18 -7.74 8.66 2.56
CA ALA A 18 -8.16 8.78 1.17
C ALA A 18 -9.68 8.79 1.04
N ALA A 19 -10.39 7.91 1.75
CA ALA A 19 -11.84 7.86 1.77
C ALA A 19 -12.45 9.18 2.29
N GLU A 20 -11.98 9.67 3.44
CA GLU A 20 -12.39 10.96 4.01
C GLU A 20 -12.19 12.11 3.01
N HIS A 21 -10.98 12.18 2.44
CA HIS A 21 -10.60 13.28 1.54
C HIS A 21 -11.38 13.29 0.22
N LEU A 22 -11.67 12.10 -0.34
CA LEU A 22 -12.43 11.97 -1.58
C LEU A 22 -13.93 12.19 -1.37
N SER A 23 -14.51 11.74 -0.24
CA SER A 23 -15.89 12.05 0.13
C SER A 23 -16.09 13.55 0.32
N ALA A 24 -15.18 14.23 1.02
CA ALA A 24 -15.23 15.69 1.20
C ALA A 24 -15.16 16.47 -0.13
N GLN A 25 -14.67 15.87 -1.21
CA GLN A 25 -14.68 16.43 -2.57
C GLN A 25 -15.99 16.14 -3.35
N GLY A 26 -16.98 15.50 -2.71
CA GLY A 26 -18.28 15.21 -3.29
C GLY A 26 -18.30 13.94 -4.17
N HIS A 27 -17.28 13.07 -4.13
CA HIS A 27 -17.32 11.78 -4.78
C HIS A 27 -18.23 10.80 -4.01
N ILE A 28 -18.74 9.76 -4.68
CA ILE A 28 -19.42 8.63 -4.06
C ILE A 28 -18.35 7.62 -3.68
N VAL A 29 -18.13 7.42 -2.38
CA VAL A 29 -17.05 6.56 -1.90
C VAL A 29 -17.63 5.31 -1.22
N TYR A 30 -17.20 4.17 -1.71
CA TYR A 30 -17.39 2.87 -1.10
C TYR A 30 -16.08 2.45 -0.45
N GLY A 31 -16.09 2.33 0.87
CA GLY A 31 -14.93 1.92 1.65
C GLY A 31 -15.09 0.50 2.15
N ALA A 32 -14.14 -0.38 1.86
CA ALA A 32 -14.21 -1.78 2.22
C ALA A 32 -13.01 -2.22 3.06
N SER A 33 -13.25 -3.01 4.10
CA SER A 33 -12.18 -3.62 4.91
C SER A 33 -12.73 -4.79 5.74
N ARG A 34 -11.85 -5.69 6.18
CA ARG A 34 -12.21 -6.81 7.08
C ARG A 34 -12.83 -6.34 8.39
N LYS A 35 -12.37 -5.20 8.89
CA LYS A 35 -12.82 -4.58 10.15
C LYS A 35 -13.56 -3.28 9.85
N ALA A 36 -14.63 -3.36 9.05
CA ALA A 36 -15.44 -2.20 8.68
C ALA A 36 -15.99 -1.47 9.92
N GLU A 37 -16.28 -2.20 11.01
CA GLU A 37 -16.75 -1.64 12.27
C GLU A 37 -15.77 -0.65 12.93
N GLN A 38 -14.46 -0.78 12.65
CA GLN A 38 -13.44 0.17 13.14
C GLN A 38 -13.43 1.50 12.38
N ALA A 39 -14.17 1.59 11.29
CA ALA A 39 -14.28 2.78 10.44
C ALA A 39 -15.71 3.35 10.40
N LYS A 40 -16.56 3.03 11.40
CA LYS A 40 -17.96 3.50 11.45
C LYS A 40 -18.10 5.03 11.41
N ASP A 41 -17.12 5.75 11.90
CA ASP A 41 -17.03 7.21 11.81
C ASP A 41 -17.05 7.73 10.36
N LEU A 42 -16.62 6.93 9.39
CA LEU A 42 -16.69 7.28 7.97
C LEU A 42 -18.12 7.35 7.42
N VAL A 43 -19.09 6.65 8.06
CA VAL A 43 -20.50 6.68 7.65
C VAL A 43 -21.07 8.09 7.80
N ALA A 44 -20.71 8.80 8.87
CA ALA A 44 -21.14 10.18 9.10
C ALA A 44 -20.60 11.15 8.02
N LEU A 45 -19.56 10.75 7.28
CA LEU A 45 -19.01 11.47 6.14
C LEU A 45 -19.63 11.07 4.80
N GLY A 46 -20.71 10.28 4.80
CA GLY A 46 -21.41 9.82 3.60
C GLY A 46 -20.65 8.71 2.84
N ILE A 47 -19.76 7.98 3.52
CA ILE A 47 -19.02 6.87 2.92
C ILE A 47 -19.80 5.58 3.15
N HIS A 48 -20.02 4.82 2.06
CA HIS A 48 -20.68 3.50 2.11
C HIS A 48 -19.67 2.44 2.57
N LEU A 49 -19.81 1.98 3.81
CA LEU A 49 -18.94 0.96 4.36
C LEU A 49 -19.38 -0.46 3.96
N MET A 50 -18.38 -1.32 3.72
CA MET A 50 -18.55 -2.73 3.39
C MET A 50 -17.52 -3.58 4.11
N THR A 51 -17.93 -4.77 4.56
CA THR A 51 -16.98 -5.80 5.00
C THR A 51 -16.40 -6.48 3.77
N LEU A 52 -15.08 -6.65 3.74
CA LEU A 52 -14.37 -7.29 2.66
C LEU A 52 -13.05 -7.90 3.18
N ASP A 53 -12.91 -9.20 3.02
CA ASP A 53 -11.60 -9.83 3.00
C ASP A 53 -11.18 -10.05 1.54
N VAL A 54 -10.08 -9.41 1.13
CA VAL A 54 -9.61 -9.44 -0.27
C VAL A 54 -9.10 -10.82 -0.72
N ILE A 55 -8.91 -11.77 0.21
CA ILE A 55 -8.58 -13.16 -0.10
C ILE A 55 -9.81 -14.06 -0.19
N ASN A 56 -10.98 -13.56 0.15
CA ASN A 56 -12.24 -14.28 0.01
C ASN A 56 -12.91 -13.88 -1.30
N ASP A 57 -13.07 -14.83 -2.20
CA ASP A 57 -13.65 -14.61 -3.53
C ASP A 57 -15.08 -14.09 -3.47
N GLU A 58 -15.91 -14.65 -2.60
CA GLU A 58 -17.30 -14.25 -2.43
C GLU A 58 -17.42 -12.82 -1.90
N ASP A 59 -16.62 -12.45 -0.90
CA ASP A 59 -16.57 -11.08 -0.39
C ASP A 59 -16.21 -10.09 -1.50
N CYS A 60 -15.21 -10.42 -2.33
CA CYS A 60 -14.78 -9.58 -3.44
C CYS A 60 -15.89 -9.38 -4.47
N GLU A 61 -16.56 -10.46 -4.87
CA GLU A 61 -17.67 -10.44 -5.82
C GLU A 61 -18.86 -9.64 -5.28
N ASN A 62 -19.27 -9.92 -4.04
CA ASN A 62 -20.36 -9.21 -3.36
C ASN A 62 -20.07 -7.70 -3.23
N CYS A 63 -18.82 -7.35 -2.93
CA CYS A 63 -18.39 -5.97 -2.82
C CYS A 63 -18.53 -5.21 -4.15
N VAL A 64 -18.03 -5.78 -5.26
CA VAL A 64 -18.13 -5.15 -6.59
C VAL A 64 -19.58 -5.12 -7.07
N ASN A 65 -20.32 -6.24 -6.92
CA ASN A 65 -21.71 -6.35 -7.35
C ASN A 65 -22.60 -5.33 -6.64
N ARG A 66 -22.39 -5.09 -5.33
CA ARG A 66 -23.13 -4.08 -4.59
C ARG A 66 -22.94 -2.69 -5.17
N VAL A 67 -21.68 -2.29 -5.46
CA VAL A 67 -21.42 -0.98 -6.07
C VAL A 67 -22.07 -0.85 -7.44
N ILE A 68 -22.00 -1.89 -8.26
CA ILE A 68 -22.63 -1.90 -9.59
C ILE A 68 -24.15 -1.85 -9.50
N LEU A 69 -24.77 -2.60 -8.55
CA LEU A 69 -26.21 -2.58 -8.35
C LEU A 69 -26.70 -1.19 -7.92
N GLU A 70 -25.99 -0.54 -7.00
CA GLU A 70 -26.40 0.76 -6.43
C GLU A 70 -26.08 1.93 -7.37
N GLN A 71 -25.00 1.88 -8.17
CA GLN A 71 -24.49 3.02 -8.92
C GLN A 71 -24.39 2.80 -10.44
N GLY A 72 -24.53 1.56 -10.93
CA GLY A 72 -24.39 1.19 -12.33
C GLY A 72 -22.97 1.28 -12.88
N ARG A 73 -21.99 1.73 -12.08
CA ARG A 73 -20.61 1.99 -12.54
C ARG A 73 -19.60 1.98 -11.42
N ILE A 74 -18.33 1.80 -11.76
CA ILE A 74 -17.16 2.06 -10.92
C ILE A 74 -16.16 2.88 -11.74
N ASP A 75 -15.95 4.14 -11.38
CA ASP A 75 -15.01 5.03 -12.08
C ASP A 75 -13.57 4.81 -11.63
N VAL A 76 -13.39 4.49 -10.34
CA VAL A 76 -12.07 4.30 -9.75
C VAL A 76 -12.09 3.14 -8.77
N LEU A 77 -11.13 2.22 -8.94
CA LEU A 77 -10.76 1.23 -7.93
C LEU A 77 -9.45 1.68 -7.28
N ILE A 78 -9.42 1.72 -5.95
CA ILE A 78 -8.19 1.98 -5.18
C ILE A 78 -7.87 0.72 -4.37
N ASN A 79 -6.94 -0.07 -4.85
CA ASN A 79 -6.39 -1.24 -4.18
C ASN A 79 -5.39 -0.77 -3.13
N ASN A 80 -5.88 -0.53 -1.90
CA ASN A 80 -5.04 -0.05 -0.80
C ASN A 80 -4.90 -1.10 0.32
N ALA A 81 -5.74 -2.11 0.41
CA ALA A 81 -5.59 -3.19 1.38
C ALA A 81 -4.21 -3.85 1.26
N GLY A 82 -3.57 -4.06 2.39
CA GLY A 82 -2.24 -4.67 2.47
C GLY A 82 -1.61 -4.44 3.84
N PHE A 83 -0.58 -5.22 4.13
CA PHE A 83 0.22 -5.10 5.34
C PHE A 83 1.68 -5.46 5.04
N GLY A 84 2.57 -5.27 6.02
CA GLY A 84 3.98 -5.63 5.91
C GLY A 84 4.35 -6.75 6.86
N LEU A 85 4.89 -7.83 6.33
CA LEU A 85 5.48 -8.93 7.07
C LEU A 85 6.99 -8.72 7.17
N TYR A 86 7.48 -8.58 8.39
CA TYR A 86 8.88 -8.31 8.68
C TYR A 86 9.48 -9.34 9.64
N GLY A 87 10.70 -9.75 9.35
CA GLY A 87 11.50 -10.74 10.05
C GLY A 87 12.55 -11.32 9.12
N ALA A 88 13.49 -12.10 9.64
CA ALA A 88 14.45 -12.81 8.81
C ALA A 88 13.73 -13.89 7.97
N VAL A 89 14.21 -14.13 6.77
CA VAL A 89 13.57 -15.08 5.84
C VAL A 89 13.46 -16.48 6.43
N GLU A 90 14.49 -16.92 7.14
CA GLU A 90 14.51 -18.27 7.75
C GLU A 90 13.61 -18.39 8.99
N ASP A 91 13.29 -17.28 9.65
CA ASP A 91 12.44 -17.27 10.85
C ASP A 91 10.94 -17.18 10.50
N ILE A 92 10.60 -16.70 9.31
CA ILE A 92 9.21 -16.52 8.89
C ILE A 92 8.66 -17.80 8.27
N PRO A 93 7.58 -18.40 8.83
CA PRO A 93 6.91 -19.53 8.20
C PRO A 93 6.42 -19.17 6.79
N LEU A 94 6.66 -20.06 5.81
CA LEU A 94 6.21 -19.84 4.44
C LEU A 94 4.68 -19.62 4.30
N MET A 95 3.90 -20.15 5.22
CA MET A 95 2.45 -19.95 5.26
C MET A 95 2.11 -18.48 5.52
N ASP A 96 2.83 -17.80 6.44
CA ASP A 96 2.62 -16.39 6.73
C ASP A 96 3.09 -15.52 5.56
N ALA A 97 4.17 -15.91 4.89
CA ALA A 97 4.65 -15.25 3.68
C ALA A 97 3.66 -15.38 2.51
N LYS A 98 3.08 -16.57 2.32
CA LYS A 98 2.00 -16.77 1.33
C LYS A 98 0.79 -15.91 1.63
N TYR A 99 0.37 -15.85 2.90
CA TYR A 99 -0.74 -15.00 3.31
C TYR A 99 -0.51 -13.50 3.01
N GLU A 100 0.73 -13.00 3.18
CA GLU A 100 1.05 -11.63 2.75
C GLU A 100 0.91 -11.46 1.23
N MET A 101 1.39 -12.44 0.45
CA MET A 101 1.24 -12.43 -1.01
C MET A 101 -0.23 -12.50 -1.43
N ASP A 102 -1.03 -13.32 -0.76
CA ASP A 102 -2.47 -13.45 -1.02
C ASP A 102 -3.18 -12.12 -0.81
N VAL A 103 -2.88 -11.40 0.27
CA VAL A 103 -3.49 -10.09 0.54
C VAL A 103 -2.93 -9.02 -0.40
N ASN A 104 -1.60 -8.85 -0.46
CA ASN A 104 -0.96 -7.69 -1.10
C ASN A 104 -0.96 -7.77 -2.63
N VAL A 105 -0.99 -9.00 -3.19
CA VAL A 105 -0.85 -9.24 -4.63
C VAL A 105 -2.10 -9.88 -5.22
N PHE A 106 -2.49 -11.06 -4.72
CA PHE A 106 -3.61 -11.81 -5.33
C PHE A 106 -4.96 -11.17 -5.02
N GLY A 107 -5.20 -10.64 -3.80
CA GLY A 107 -6.40 -9.89 -3.48
C GLY A 107 -6.54 -8.61 -4.29
N LEU A 108 -5.44 -7.88 -4.49
CA LEU A 108 -5.39 -6.73 -5.40
C LEU A 108 -5.73 -7.16 -6.84
N ALA A 109 -5.17 -8.27 -7.31
CA ALA A 109 -5.43 -8.79 -8.65
C ALA A 109 -6.90 -9.24 -8.81
N LYS A 110 -7.48 -9.93 -7.83
CA LYS A 110 -8.89 -10.35 -7.82
C LYS A 110 -9.84 -9.15 -7.93
N MET A 111 -9.68 -8.14 -7.07
CA MET A 111 -10.47 -6.90 -7.15
C MET A 111 -10.35 -6.22 -8.50
N THR A 112 -9.13 -6.20 -9.06
CA THR A 112 -8.85 -5.65 -10.39
C THR A 112 -9.59 -6.43 -11.48
N GLN A 113 -9.52 -7.77 -11.46
CA GLN A 113 -10.22 -8.63 -12.42
C GLN A 113 -11.73 -8.39 -12.42
N LEU A 114 -12.32 -8.25 -11.24
CA LEU A 114 -13.77 -8.04 -11.08
C LEU A 114 -14.25 -6.70 -11.65
N VAL A 115 -13.45 -5.62 -11.54
CA VAL A 115 -13.88 -4.29 -12.02
C VAL A 115 -13.61 -4.07 -13.51
N ILE A 116 -12.62 -4.75 -14.11
CA ILE A 116 -12.24 -4.57 -15.53
C ILE A 116 -13.43 -4.72 -16.50
N PRO A 117 -14.30 -5.75 -16.42
CA PRO A 117 -15.43 -5.88 -17.33
C PRO A 117 -16.37 -4.67 -17.29
N HIS A 118 -16.62 -4.13 -16.11
CA HIS A 118 -17.47 -2.96 -15.93
C HIS A 118 -16.81 -1.70 -16.49
N MET A 119 -15.53 -1.46 -16.18
CA MET A 119 -14.77 -0.34 -16.70
C MET A 119 -14.62 -0.41 -18.24
N ARG A 120 -14.45 -1.60 -18.80
CA ARG A 120 -14.41 -1.81 -20.26
C ARG A 120 -15.75 -1.47 -20.92
N LYS A 121 -16.88 -1.92 -20.33
CA LYS A 121 -18.22 -1.56 -20.79
C LYS A 121 -18.48 -0.05 -20.74
N GLN A 122 -17.92 0.65 -19.74
CA GLN A 122 -17.98 2.11 -19.58
C GLN A 122 -17.04 2.86 -20.53
N GLN A 123 -16.16 2.15 -21.26
CA GLN A 123 -15.08 2.72 -22.08
C GLN A 123 -14.12 3.61 -21.29
N GLY A 124 -13.85 3.28 -20.05
CA GLY A 124 -12.90 4.01 -19.21
C GLY A 124 -12.99 3.69 -17.73
N GLY A 125 -11.98 4.06 -17.02
CA GLY A 125 -11.85 3.88 -15.58
C GLY A 125 -10.42 4.16 -15.13
N THR A 126 -10.21 4.12 -13.81
CA THR A 126 -8.87 4.25 -13.24
C THR A 126 -8.67 3.22 -12.14
N ILE A 127 -7.65 2.42 -12.25
CA ILE A 127 -7.21 1.47 -11.23
C ILE A 127 -5.97 2.06 -10.56
N ILE A 128 -6.03 2.30 -9.26
CA ILE A 128 -4.94 2.85 -8.46
C ILE A 128 -4.45 1.74 -7.53
N ASN A 129 -3.21 1.31 -7.73
CA ASN A 129 -2.57 0.27 -6.92
C ASN A 129 -1.59 0.92 -5.93
N MET A 130 -1.76 0.61 -4.63
CA MET A 130 -0.85 1.06 -3.60
C MET A 130 0.40 0.19 -3.60
N SER A 131 1.45 0.71 -4.22
CA SER A 131 2.81 0.18 -4.11
C SER A 131 3.50 0.79 -2.87
N SER A 132 4.77 1.01 -2.95
CA SER A 132 5.63 1.66 -1.96
C SER A 132 6.97 1.97 -2.64
N ILE A 133 7.81 2.81 -2.03
CA ILE A 133 9.24 2.81 -2.36
C ILE A 133 9.84 1.41 -2.18
N ALA A 134 9.29 0.60 -1.27
CA ALA A 134 9.65 -0.81 -1.05
C ALA A 134 9.43 -1.72 -2.28
N GLY A 135 8.72 -1.26 -3.31
CA GLY A 135 8.63 -1.92 -4.63
C GLY A 135 9.81 -1.60 -5.55
N LYS A 136 10.79 -0.84 -5.10
CA LYS A 136 11.97 -0.41 -5.86
C LYS A 136 13.27 -0.51 -5.06
N ILE A 137 13.19 -0.39 -3.74
CA ILE A 137 14.31 -0.51 -2.82
C ILE A 137 14.06 -1.67 -1.86
N THR A 138 15.12 -2.15 -1.22
CA THR A 138 15.06 -3.21 -0.22
C THR A 138 15.70 -2.77 1.09
N THR A 139 15.21 -3.34 2.18
CA THR A 139 15.77 -3.17 3.52
C THR A 139 15.90 -4.51 4.19
N PRO A 140 16.79 -4.67 5.18
CA PRO A 140 16.84 -5.90 5.97
C PRO A 140 15.48 -6.22 6.62
N MET A 141 15.22 -7.46 6.92
CA MET A 141 14.01 -7.98 7.57
C MET A 141 12.70 -7.85 6.76
N GLY A 142 12.72 -7.21 5.59
CA GLY A 142 11.51 -6.94 4.80
C GLY A 142 11.40 -7.76 3.52
N ALA A 143 12.09 -8.88 3.38
CA ALA A 143 12.18 -9.62 2.12
C ALA A 143 10.80 -9.91 1.51
N TRP A 144 9.85 -10.44 2.28
CA TRP A 144 8.51 -10.77 1.79
C TRP A 144 7.70 -9.53 1.45
N TYR A 145 7.72 -8.50 2.29
CA TYR A 145 7.05 -7.23 1.98
C TYR A 145 7.58 -6.59 0.70
N HIS A 146 8.92 -6.54 0.55
CA HIS A 146 9.53 -6.03 -0.69
C HIS A 146 9.11 -6.85 -1.90
N THR A 147 9.15 -8.19 -1.79
CA THR A 147 8.70 -9.09 -2.86
C THR A 147 7.26 -8.78 -3.27
N SER A 148 6.35 -8.62 -2.30
CA SER A 148 4.95 -8.29 -2.60
C SER A 148 4.82 -6.95 -3.35
N LYS A 149 5.60 -5.93 -2.94
CA LYS A 149 5.53 -4.60 -3.59
C LYS A 149 6.22 -4.57 -4.96
N PHE A 150 7.31 -5.32 -5.15
CA PHE A 150 7.90 -5.54 -6.49
C PHE A 150 6.92 -6.28 -7.41
N ALA A 151 6.18 -7.28 -6.90
CA ALA A 151 5.15 -7.98 -7.66
C ALA A 151 4.03 -7.02 -8.10
N VAL A 152 3.53 -6.15 -7.21
CA VAL A 152 2.53 -5.10 -7.55
C VAL A 152 3.05 -4.16 -8.63
N GLU A 153 4.34 -3.80 -8.61
CA GLU A 153 4.96 -2.98 -9.65
C GLU A 153 4.95 -3.67 -11.02
N GLY A 154 5.40 -4.92 -11.08
CA GLY A 154 5.42 -5.73 -12.31
C GLY A 154 4.02 -5.93 -12.86
N PHE A 155 3.10 -6.39 -12.01
CA PHE A 155 1.68 -6.58 -12.34
C PHE A 155 1.05 -5.31 -12.92
N SER A 156 1.22 -4.17 -12.24
CA SER A 156 0.62 -2.91 -12.68
C SER A 156 1.21 -2.40 -14.00
N ASN A 157 2.49 -2.66 -14.25
CA ASN A 157 3.12 -2.27 -15.53
C ASN A 157 2.57 -3.07 -16.71
N ALA A 158 2.41 -4.39 -16.57
CA ALA A 158 1.82 -5.24 -17.59
C ALA A 158 0.33 -4.87 -17.82
N LEU A 159 -0.44 -4.80 -16.73
CA LEU A 159 -1.86 -4.45 -16.77
C LEU A 159 -2.13 -3.11 -17.46
N ARG A 160 -1.26 -2.13 -17.28
CA ARG A 160 -1.37 -0.81 -17.95
C ARG A 160 -1.31 -0.94 -19.47
N LEU A 161 -0.47 -1.82 -19.99
CA LEU A 161 -0.34 -2.06 -21.43
C LEU A 161 -1.58 -2.76 -21.98
N GLU A 162 -2.08 -3.76 -21.25
CA GLU A 162 -3.27 -4.54 -21.65
C GLU A 162 -4.52 -3.66 -21.68
N LEU A 163 -4.72 -2.80 -20.67
CA LEU A 163 -5.95 -2.03 -20.51
C LEU A 163 -5.99 -0.72 -21.28
N ARG A 164 -4.86 -0.32 -21.87
CA ARG A 164 -4.76 0.95 -22.63
C ARG A 164 -5.79 1.03 -23.77
N GLN A 165 -6.03 -0.06 -24.47
CA GLN A 165 -6.98 -0.15 -25.58
C GLN A 165 -8.44 0.13 -25.14
N PHE A 166 -8.77 -0.06 -23.86
CA PHE A 166 -10.11 0.17 -23.30
C PHE A 166 -10.27 1.53 -22.62
N GLY A 167 -9.26 2.41 -22.71
CA GLY A 167 -9.28 3.71 -22.05
C GLY A 167 -9.18 3.63 -20.52
N ILE A 168 -8.77 2.49 -19.98
CA ILE A 168 -8.60 2.29 -18.52
C ILE A 168 -7.17 2.65 -18.11
N HIS A 169 -7.05 3.54 -17.14
CA HIS A 169 -5.77 3.98 -16.60
C HIS A 169 -5.34 3.11 -15.41
N VAL A 170 -4.09 2.68 -15.40
CA VAL A 170 -3.46 2.02 -14.24
C VAL A 170 -2.41 2.93 -13.65
N VAL A 171 -2.56 3.22 -12.37
CA VAL A 171 -1.74 4.19 -11.63
C VAL A 171 -1.11 3.51 -10.42
N LEU A 172 0.18 3.72 -10.22
CA LEU A 172 0.91 3.32 -9.03
C LEU A 172 1.09 4.52 -8.10
N ILE A 173 0.73 4.37 -6.83
CA ILE A 173 1.13 5.27 -5.77
C ILE A 173 2.28 4.61 -5.03
N GLU A 174 3.38 5.32 -4.90
CA GLU A 174 4.62 4.87 -4.28
C GLU A 174 4.91 5.73 -3.04
N PRO A 175 4.28 5.42 -1.87
CA PRO A 175 4.56 6.13 -0.63
C PRO A 175 5.99 5.92 -0.17
N GLY A 176 6.61 7.00 0.35
CA GLY A 176 7.78 6.91 1.20
C GLY A 176 7.39 6.55 2.64
N LEU A 177 8.11 7.10 3.63
CA LEU A 177 7.75 6.91 5.03
C LEU A 177 6.50 7.74 5.37
N ILE A 178 5.45 7.04 5.84
CA ILE A 178 4.15 7.63 6.19
C ILE A 178 3.76 7.12 7.58
N ARG A 179 3.46 8.01 8.51
CA ARG A 179 3.00 7.66 9.85
C ARG A 179 1.62 7.01 9.81
N THR A 180 1.57 5.73 10.08
CA THR A 180 0.36 4.89 10.12
C THR A 180 0.58 3.76 11.11
N ASN A 181 -0.41 2.92 11.33
CA ASN A 181 -0.23 1.70 12.15
C ASN A 181 0.67 0.63 11.47
N PHE A 182 1.27 0.97 10.32
CA PHE A 182 2.17 0.07 9.60
C PHE A 182 3.44 -0.20 10.39
N GLU A 183 4.02 0.84 11.02
CA GLU A 183 5.24 0.74 11.81
C GLU A 183 5.04 -0.15 13.04
N GLU A 184 3.88 -0.01 13.71
CA GLU A 184 3.51 -0.87 14.84
C GLU A 184 3.38 -2.34 14.39
N THR A 185 2.70 -2.57 13.27
CA THR A 185 2.53 -3.92 12.70
C THR A 185 3.89 -4.53 12.30
N ALA A 186 4.77 -3.75 11.68
CA ALA A 186 6.11 -4.19 11.31
C ALA A 186 6.95 -4.53 12.55
N ASN A 187 6.89 -3.71 13.60
CA ASN A 187 7.60 -3.98 14.85
C ASN A 187 7.08 -5.24 15.55
N ALA A 188 5.76 -5.42 15.61
CA ALA A 188 5.14 -6.62 16.17
C ALA A 188 5.57 -7.88 15.40
N SER A 189 5.65 -7.78 14.07
CA SER A 189 6.12 -8.85 13.19
C SER A 189 7.60 -9.21 13.47
N ILE A 190 8.49 -8.22 13.53
CA ILE A 190 9.90 -8.44 13.87
C ILE A 190 10.04 -9.08 15.25
N ALA A 191 9.31 -8.59 16.25
CA ALA A 191 9.35 -9.15 17.60
C ALA A 191 8.88 -10.61 17.65
N LYS A 192 7.83 -10.93 16.88
CA LYS A 192 7.26 -12.28 16.80
C LYS A 192 8.23 -13.29 16.18
N TYR A 193 8.87 -12.93 15.07
CA TYR A 193 9.65 -13.88 14.29
C TYR A 193 11.15 -13.84 14.59
N SER A 194 11.73 -12.65 14.74
CA SER A 194 13.18 -12.45 14.89
C SER A 194 13.53 -11.65 16.15
N GLY A 195 12.65 -11.66 17.17
CA GLY A 195 12.89 -11.00 18.46
C GLY A 195 13.90 -11.74 19.33
N THR A 196 14.21 -12.99 19.01
CA THR A 196 15.21 -13.86 19.67
C THR A 196 16.07 -14.54 18.61
N GLY A 197 17.08 -15.30 19.00
CA GLY A 197 17.94 -16.07 18.10
C GLY A 197 18.98 -15.21 17.35
N GLU A 198 19.48 -15.74 16.25
CA GLU A 198 20.63 -15.18 15.52
C GLU A 198 20.35 -13.80 14.92
N TYR A 199 19.11 -13.52 14.56
CA TYR A 199 18.71 -12.24 13.97
C TYR A 199 18.23 -11.18 15.00
N GLN A 200 18.25 -11.48 16.30
CA GLN A 200 17.75 -10.58 17.34
C GLN A 200 18.37 -9.18 17.28
N LYS A 201 19.69 -9.08 17.13
CA LYS A 201 20.39 -7.79 17.06
C LYS A 201 19.94 -6.95 15.87
N LEU A 202 19.81 -7.57 14.70
CA LEU A 202 19.36 -6.91 13.47
C LEU A 202 17.88 -6.52 13.58
N GLY A 203 17.03 -7.42 14.10
CA GLY A 203 15.61 -7.16 14.36
C GLY A 203 15.40 -5.98 15.29
N GLN A 204 16.10 -5.92 16.42
CA GLN A 204 16.03 -4.80 17.35
C GLN A 204 16.51 -3.47 16.74
N ALA A 205 17.53 -3.52 15.86
CA ALA A 205 18.01 -2.32 15.18
C ALA A 205 16.95 -1.79 14.18
N MET A 206 16.31 -2.68 13.42
CA MET A 206 15.21 -2.34 12.53
C MET A 206 14.00 -1.80 13.30
N ALA A 207 13.59 -2.45 14.39
CA ALA A 207 12.48 -2.00 15.23
C ALA A 207 12.72 -0.57 15.77
N ARG A 208 13.94 -0.26 16.23
CA ARG A 208 14.30 1.12 16.62
C ARG A 208 14.15 2.12 15.49
N THR A 209 14.40 1.72 14.25
CA THR A 209 14.25 2.61 13.09
C THR A 209 12.77 2.91 12.81
N TYR A 210 11.89 1.94 12.95
CA TYR A 210 10.44 2.16 12.84
C TYR A 210 9.90 3.05 13.97
N VAL A 211 10.34 2.87 15.22
CA VAL A 211 9.99 3.78 16.32
C VAL A 211 10.40 5.22 16.02
N LYS A 212 11.57 5.43 15.39
CA LYS A 212 12.02 6.75 14.98
C LYS A 212 11.14 7.39 13.89
N ALA A 213 10.39 6.60 13.13
CA ALA A 213 9.47 7.12 12.12
C ALA A 213 8.29 7.91 12.72
N GLU A 214 8.00 7.71 14.00
CA GLU A 214 6.97 8.45 14.74
C GLU A 214 7.55 9.63 15.56
N GLN A 215 8.86 9.67 15.77
CA GLN A 215 9.52 10.70 16.58
C GLN A 215 9.77 11.97 15.79
N LYS A 216 9.07 13.07 16.15
CA LYS A 216 9.27 14.38 15.55
C LYS A 216 10.74 14.83 15.71
N GLY A 217 11.32 15.30 14.60
CA GLY A 217 12.74 15.69 14.55
C GLY A 217 13.69 14.56 14.17
N SER A 218 13.24 13.31 14.10
CA SER A 218 14.02 12.20 13.56
C SER A 218 14.19 12.31 12.05
N PHE A 219 15.35 11.89 11.53
CA PHE A 219 15.58 11.73 10.08
C PHE A 219 14.56 10.80 9.42
N PHE A 220 14.01 9.84 10.14
CA PHE A 220 13.00 8.89 9.66
C PHE A 220 11.56 9.34 9.89
N TYR A 221 11.33 10.54 10.43
CA TYR A 221 9.97 11.01 10.72
C TYR A 221 9.07 10.99 9.49
N GLY A 222 8.07 10.11 9.49
CA GLY A 222 7.17 9.90 8.37
C GLY A 222 6.24 11.10 8.10
N SER A 223 5.78 11.22 6.88
CA SER A 223 4.76 12.20 6.49
C SER A 223 3.39 11.81 7.02
N ASP A 224 2.49 12.79 7.15
CA ASP A 224 1.08 12.54 7.44
C ASP A 224 0.40 11.78 6.30
N PRO A 225 -0.49 10.78 6.57
CA PRO A 225 -1.23 10.04 5.56
C PRO A 225 -2.03 10.93 4.59
N LEU A 226 -2.45 12.11 5.02
CA LEU A 226 -3.14 13.09 4.17
C LEU A 226 -2.31 13.49 2.95
N VAL A 227 -0.97 13.45 3.04
CA VAL A 227 -0.09 13.72 1.89
C VAL A 227 -0.36 12.73 0.76
N ILE A 228 -0.55 11.44 1.10
CA ILE A 228 -0.87 10.40 0.11
C ILE A 228 -2.32 10.51 -0.34
N ALA A 229 -3.27 10.81 0.55
CA ALA A 229 -4.67 11.04 0.18
C ALA A 229 -4.82 12.16 -0.87
N LYS A 230 -4.07 13.26 -0.71
CA LYS A 230 -4.01 14.36 -1.71
C LYS A 230 -3.44 13.91 -3.05
N VAL A 231 -2.45 13.02 -3.04
CA VAL A 231 -1.85 12.47 -4.26
C VAL A 231 -2.82 11.52 -4.97
N ILE A 232 -3.50 10.66 -4.21
CA ILE A 232 -4.59 9.81 -4.73
C ILE A 232 -5.68 10.67 -5.36
N SER A 233 -6.16 11.70 -4.65
CA SER A 233 -7.15 12.63 -5.17
C SER A 233 -6.69 13.31 -6.48
N LYS A 234 -5.42 13.69 -6.57
CA LYS A 234 -4.86 14.23 -7.81
C LYS A 234 -4.91 13.23 -8.97
N ALA A 235 -4.67 11.94 -8.71
CA ALA A 235 -4.80 10.89 -9.71
C ALA A 235 -6.26 10.67 -10.11
N VAL A 236 -7.16 10.59 -9.12
CA VAL A 236 -8.61 10.45 -9.30
C VAL A 236 -9.20 11.56 -10.18
N ASN A 237 -8.82 12.81 -9.93
CA ASN A 237 -9.44 13.97 -10.59
C ASN A 237 -8.87 14.28 -11.99
N LYS A 238 -7.76 13.66 -12.39
CA LYS A 238 -7.20 13.88 -13.74
C LYS A 238 -7.88 13.00 -14.79
N LYS A 239 -8.18 13.56 -15.95
CA LYS A 239 -8.66 12.81 -17.12
C LYS A 239 -7.59 11.86 -17.65
N ARG A 240 -6.31 12.24 -17.61
CA ARG A 240 -5.15 11.43 -17.94
C ARG A 240 -4.15 11.51 -16.79
N PRO A 241 -4.27 10.64 -15.77
CA PRO A 241 -3.36 10.63 -14.65
C PRO A 241 -1.95 10.20 -15.08
N ARG A 242 -0.93 10.60 -14.32
CA ARG A 242 0.41 10.02 -14.46
C ARG A 242 0.35 8.55 -14.08
N THR A 243 1.23 7.74 -14.65
CA THR A 243 1.31 6.31 -14.34
C THR A 243 1.87 6.03 -12.95
N ARG A 244 2.62 7.00 -12.37
CA ARG A 244 3.26 6.90 -11.06
C ARG A 244 3.22 8.20 -10.30
N TYR A 245 3.04 8.07 -8.98
CA TYR A 245 3.12 9.19 -8.04
C TYR A 245 3.93 8.76 -6.83
N VAL A 246 5.13 9.32 -6.68
CA VAL A 246 5.97 9.14 -5.50
C VAL A 246 5.72 10.30 -4.54
N SER A 247 5.43 10.01 -3.29
CA SER A 247 5.18 11.04 -2.26
C SER A 247 5.46 10.50 -0.85
N GLY A 248 5.62 11.44 0.09
CA GLY A 248 6.02 11.10 1.45
C GLY A 248 7.53 11.25 1.68
N HIS A 249 7.90 11.22 2.97
CA HIS A 249 9.28 11.46 3.39
C HIS A 249 10.22 10.40 2.80
N LEU A 250 11.40 10.83 2.39
CA LEU A 250 12.44 10.05 1.70
C LEU A 250 12.01 9.38 0.37
N GLY A 251 10.73 9.48 -0.03
CA GLY A 251 10.22 8.76 -1.21
C GLY A 251 11.05 8.98 -2.47
N LYS A 252 11.17 10.23 -2.92
CA LYS A 252 11.86 10.54 -4.18
C LYS A 252 13.37 10.29 -4.10
N ILE A 253 14.00 10.69 -3.00
CA ILE A 253 15.46 10.60 -2.86
C ILE A 253 15.92 9.15 -2.83
N SER A 254 15.19 8.26 -2.15
CA SER A 254 15.51 6.83 -2.11
C SER A 254 15.45 6.18 -3.50
N LEU A 255 14.43 6.53 -4.30
CA LEU A 255 14.29 5.98 -5.66
C LEU A 255 15.39 6.49 -6.60
N VAL A 256 15.75 7.77 -6.51
CA VAL A 256 16.84 8.35 -7.29
C VAL A 256 18.17 7.70 -6.89
N ALA A 257 18.45 7.60 -5.59
CA ALA A 257 19.65 6.95 -5.08
C ALA A 257 19.74 5.50 -5.60
N ARG A 258 18.67 4.71 -5.44
CA ARG A 258 18.66 3.29 -5.87
C ARG A 258 18.87 3.10 -7.37
N ARG A 259 18.45 4.07 -8.19
CA ARG A 259 18.62 3.98 -9.65
C ARG A 259 20.05 4.08 -10.10
N TYR A 260 20.90 4.85 -9.38
CA TYR A 260 22.26 5.19 -9.80
C TYR A 260 23.34 4.56 -8.91
N VAL A 261 22.96 3.97 -7.77
CA VAL A 261 23.90 3.37 -6.83
C VAL A 261 23.92 1.85 -7.03
N SER A 262 25.11 1.27 -7.24
CA SER A 262 25.28 -0.18 -7.35
C SER A 262 25.03 -0.88 -6.01
N ASP A 263 24.68 -2.18 -6.04
CA ASP A 263 24.44 -2.98 -4.84
C ASP A 263 25.64 -2.96 -3.88
N ARG A 264 26.86 -2.93 -4.40
CA ARG A 264 28.11 -2.85 -3.59
C ARG A 264 28.18 -1.63 -2.68
N ILE A 265 27.52 -0.53 -3.06
CA ILE A 265 27.46 0.71 -2.28
C ILE A 265 26.14 0.77 -1.51
N TYR A 266 25.04 0.37 -2.16
CA TYR A 266 23.70 0.42 -1.57
C TYR A 266 23.58 -0.46 -0.33
N ASP A 267 24.01 -1.72 -0.39
CA ASP A 267 23.82 -2.69 0.69
C ASP A 267 24.53 -2.27 2.00
N PRO A 268 25.83 -1.88 2.00
CA PRO A 268 26.44 -1.34 3.22
C PRO A 268 25.77 -0.08 3.73
N CYS A 269 25.35 0.83 2.84
CA CYS A 269 24.64 2.05 3.24
C CYS A 269 23.27 1.73 3.84
N ALA A 270 22.49 0.82 3.24
CA ALA A 270 21.19 0.40 3.76
C ALA A 270 21.33 -0.24 5.15
N LEU A 271 22.31 -1.13 5.33
CA LEU A 271 22.63 -1.73 6.63
C LEU A 271 23.04 -0.67 7.66
N TYR A 272 23.92 0.27 7.28
CA TYR A 272 24.35 1.33 8.18
C TYR A 272 23.21 2.28 8.59
N VAL A 273 22.41 2.73 7.63
CA VAL A 273 21.32 3.70 7.85
C VAL A 273 20.16 3.06 8.59
N MET A 274 19.77 1.84 8.24
CA MET A 274 18.58 1.18 8.78
C MET A 274 18.89 0.38 10.04
N ALA A 275 20.03 -0.27 10.11
CA ALA A 275 20.40 -1.08 11.25
C ALA A 275 21.15 -0.31 12.34
N ASN A 276 21.71 0.88 12.03
CA ASN A 276 22.51 1.74 12.91
C ASN A 276 23.15 0.99 14.09
N VAL A 277 23.77 -0.14 13.77
CA VAL A 277 24.56 -0.87 14.72
C VAL A 277 25.80 -0.01 14.92
N LYS A 278 25.79 0.88 15.91
CA LYS A 278 27.05 1.40 16.42
C LYS A 278 27.88 0.15 16.67
N LYS A 279 28.98 -0.01 15.92
CA LYS A 279 30.08 -0.85 16.40
C LYS A 279 30.35 -0.32 17.80
N ASN A 280 29.92 -1.05 18.82
CA ASN A 280 30.51 -0.82 20.13
C ASN A 280 31.98 -1.04 19.91
N LYS A 281 32.77 0.03 20.00
CA LYS A 281 34.18 -0.10 20.25
C LYS A 281 34.24 -0.75 21.62
N GLU A 282 34.53 -2.05 21.65
CA GLU A 282 35.11 -2.68 22.80
C GLU A 282 36.45 -2.03 23.09
#